data_af905b17b6ac77a496de4a1523e253bf
#
_entry.id   af905b17b6ac77a496de4a1523e253bf
#
_cell.length_a   1.000
_cell.length_b   1.000
_cell.length_c   1.000
_cell.angle_alpha   90.00
_cell.angle_beta   90.00
_cell.angle_gamma   90.00
#
_symmetry.space_group_name_H-M   'P 1'
#
loop_
_entity.id
_entity.type
_entity.pdbx_description
1 polymer ?
#
loop_
_entity_poly.entity_id
_entity_poly.type
_entity_poly.pdbx_seq_one_letter_code
_entity_poly.pdbx_strand_id
1 'polypeptide(L)' 'MKSAETNLKSSVAEEGYKYVTQIYHFVGGIKRTYDGILVDSIRQGQFTKFKCKNGALVMINDINVLMIETFNEE' A
#
# COMPACT_ATOMS: atom_id res chain seq x y z
N MET A 1 3.13 17.39 1.54
CA MET A 1 3.17 15.96 1.62
C MET A 1 4.54 15.42 1.94
N LYS A 2 4.58 14.43 2.74
CA LYS A 2 5.83 13.79 3.08
C LYS A 2 6.38 13.06 1.87
N SER A 3 7.66 12.84 1.88
CA SER A 3 8.26 12.03 0.85
C SER A 3 7.74 10.61 0.94
N ALA A 4 7.75 9.94 -0.16
CA ALA A 4 7.32 8.56 -0.22
C ALA A 4 8.30 7.68 0.51
N GLU A 5 7.75 6.66 1.11
CA GLU A 5 8.56 5.58 1.62
C GLU A 5 8.51 4.46 0.63
N THR A 6 9.67 3.94 0.29
CA THR A 6 9.75 2.86 -0.67
C THR A 6 10.13 1.61 0.07
N ASN A 7 9.27 0.62 0.02
CA ASN A 7 9.45 -0.65 0.70
C ASN A 7 9.08 -1.78 -0.18
N LEU A 8 9.79 -2.87 -0.02
CA LEU A 8 9.39 -4.12 -0.62
C LEU A 8 8.49 -4.81 0.37
N LYS A 9 7.24 -4.96 0.04
CA LYS A 9 6.29 -5.73 0.83
C LYS A 9 6.09 -5.25 2.24
N SER A 10 6.48 -4.04 2.50
CA SER A 10 6.30 -3.52 3.82
C SER A 10 5.66 -2.17 3.68
N SER A 11 4.53 -1.99 4.22
CA SER A 11 3.91 -0.71 4.16
C SER A 11 4.06 -0.06 5.50
N VAL A 12 4.73 1.05 5.48
CA VAL A 12 4.98 1.77 6.70
C VAL A 12 4.35 3.12 6.55
N ALA A 13 3.47 3.45 7.45
CA ALA A 13 2.90 4.76 7.52
C ALA A 13 3.46 5.43 8.75
N GLU A 14 3.55 6.72 8.72
CA GLU A 14 3.97 7.43 9.89
C GLU A 14 2.89 7.32 10.95
N GLU A 15 3.35 7.30 12.17
CA GLU A 15 2.47 7.21 13.30
C GLU A 15 1.46 8.34 13.28
N GLY A 16 0.21 8.03 13.57
CA GLY A 16 -0.84 9.02 13.63
C GLY A 16 -1.64 9.15 12.36
N TYR A 17 -1.17 8.59 11.27
CA TYR A 17 -1.92 8.65 10.03
C TYR A 17 -2.87 7.47 9.96
N LYS A 18 -4.11 7.75 9.60
CA LYS A 18 -5.14 6.73 9.53
C LYS A 18 -5.22 6.11 8.15
N TYR A 19 -4.96 6.90 7.14
CA TYR A 19 -5.07 6.46 5.75
C TYR A 19 -3.79 6.75 5.00
N VAL A 20 -3.50 5.91 4.03
CA VAL A 20 -2.33 6.10 3.17
C VAL A 20 -2.75 5.80 1.73
N THR A 21 -1.94 6.33 0.81
CA THR A 21 -1.98 5.97 -0.60
C THR A 21 -0.77 5.11 -0.86
N GLN A 22 -0.95 4.01 -1.57
CA GLN A 22 0.16 3.16 -1.94
C GLN A 22 0.19 2.96 -3.45
N ILE A 23 1.39 3.00 -3.99
CA ILE A 23 1.63 2.72 -5.39
C ILE A 23 2.43 1.42 -5.44
N TYR A 24 1.86 0.42 -6.09
CA TYR A 24 2.48 -0.88 -6.25
C TYR A 24 3.10 -0.98 -7.62
N HIS A 25 4.38 -1.34 -7.64
CA HIS A 25 5.12 -1.53 -8.86
C HIS A 25 5.33 -3.02 -9.07
N PHE A 26 4.84 -3.51 -10.18
CA PHE A 26 4.88 -4.93 -10.49
C PHE A 26 5.89 -5.22 -11.57
N VAL A 27 6.31 -6.49 -11.62
CA VAL A 27 7.13 -6.97 -12.71
C VAL A 27 6.47 -6.66 -14.04
N GLY A 28 7.26 -6.23 -15.02
CA GLY A 28 6.72 -5.92 -16.34
C GLY A 28 6.33 -4.46 -16.52
N GLY A 29 6.66 -3.61 -15.56
CA GLY A 29 6.41 -2.18 -15.69
C GLY A 29 5.00 -1.75 -15.37
N ILE A 30 4.22 -2.63 -14.77
CA ILE A 30 2.84 -2.31 -14.41
C ILE A 30 2.83 -1.62 -13.06
N LYS A 31 1.99 -0.60 -12.96
CA LYS A 31 1.90 0.20 -11.76
C LYS A 31 0.43 0.40 -11.40
N ARG A 32 0.10 0.29 -10.13
CA ARG A 32 -1.26 0.49 -9.64
C ARG A 32 -1.23 1.36 -8.41
N THR A 33 -2.18 2.29 -8.34
CA THR A 33 -2.29 3.21 -7.20
C THR A 33 -3.57 2.91 -6.45
N TYR A 34 -3.46 2.81 -5.14
CA TYR A 34 -4.61 2.59 -4.26
C TYR A 34 -4.65 3.72 -3.24
N ASP A 35 -5.76 4.44 -3.21
CA ASP A 35 -5.97 5.56 -2.29
C ASP A 35 -6.85 5.15 -1.13
N GLY A 36 -6.74 5.90 -0.06
CA GLY A 36 -7.65 5.73 1.07
C GLY A 36 -7.51 4.39 1.76
N ILE A 37 -6.31 3.87 1.82
CA ILE A 37 -6.06 2.59 2.50
C ILE A 37 -6.08 2.81 3.99
N LEU A 38 -6.90 2.03 4.69
CA LEU A 38 -6.96 2.08 6.14
C LEU A 38 -5.73 1.37 6.69
N VAL A 39 -4.84 2.13 7.32
CA VAL A 39 -3.55 1.62 7.75
C VAL A 39 -3.70 0.40 8.64
N ASP A 40 -4.64 0.44 9.57
CA ASP A 40 -4.81 -0.66 10.52
C ASP A 40 -5.29 -1.93 9.86
N SER A 41 -5.75 -1.86 8.62
CA SER A 41 -6.25 -3.05 7.93
C SER A 41 -5.17 -3.77 7.14
N ILE A 42 -4.00 -3.18 7.02
CA ILE A 42 -2.96 -3.75 6.17
C ILE A 42 -2.40 -5.00 6.81
N ARG A 43 -2.39 -6.08 6.05
CA ARG A 43 -1.81 -7.35 6.47
C ARG A 43 -0.89 -7.84 5.38
N GLN A 44 0.29 -8.26 5.76
CA GLN A 44 1.30 -8.73 4.83
C GLN A 44 1.66 -10.16 5.14
N GLY A 45 2.05 -10.87 4.10
CA GLY A 45 2.43 -12.26 4.15
C GLY A 45 2.68 -12.68 2.74
N GLN A 46 2.10 -13.81 2.34
CA GLN A 46 2.19 -14.23 0.96
C GLN A 46 1.38 -13.31 0.06
N PHE A 47 0.31 -12.75 0.60
CA PHE A 47 -0.51 -11.76 -0.07
C PHE A 47 -0.58 -10.54 0.82
N THR A 48 -0.58 -9.38 0.21
CA THR A 48 -0.87 -8.14 0.92
C THR A 48 -2.36 -7.87 0.79
N LYS A 49 -3.01 -7.62 1.92
CA LYS A 49 -4.45 -7.37 1.96
C LYS A 49 -4.69 -6.07 2.68
N PHE A 50 -5.67 -5.32 2.22
CA PHE A 50 -6.08 -4.12 2.93
C PHE A 50 -7.48 -3.73 2.55
N LYS A 51 -8.06 -2.84 3.35
CA LYS A 51 -9.38 -2.30 3.14
C LYS A 51 -9.24 -0.81 2.84
N CYS A 52 -9.99 -0.34 1.86
CA CYS A 52 -10.03 1.08 1.52
C CYS A 52 -11.25 1.72 2.13
N LYS A 53 -11.18 3.05 2.31
CA LYS A 53 -12.30 3.74 2.96
C LYS A 53 -13.58 3.69 2.14
N ASN A 54 -13.50 3.40 0.84
CA ASN A 54 -14.71 3.21 0.04
C ASN A 54 -15.32 1.82 0.20
N GLY A 55 -14.75 0.99 1.07
CA GLY A 55 -15.25 -0.34 1.34
C GLY A 55 -14.60 -1.44 0.53
N ALA A 56 -13.74 -1.11 -0.39
CA ALA A 56 -13.09 -2.13 -1.21
C ALA A 56 -12.10 -2.95 -0.38
N LEU A 57 -12.11 -4.23 -0.61
CA LEU A 57 -11.11 -5.14 -0.05
C LEU A 57 -10.17 -5.51 -1.18
N VAL A 58 -8.89 -5.30 -0.96
CA VAL A 58 -7.88 -5.54 -1.98
C VAL A 58 -6.94 -6.62 -1.50
N MET A 59 -6.60 -7.53 -2.40
CA MET A 59 -5.64 -8.58 -2.11
C MET A 59 -4.66 -8.64 -3.26
N ILE A 60 -3.38 -8.53 -2.95
CA ILE A 60 -2.33 -8.48 -3.95
C ILE A 60 -1.39 -9.64 -3.73
N ASN A 61 -1.12 -10.39 -4.79
CA ASN A 61 -0.12 -11.46 -4.73
C ASN A 61 1.25 -10.82 -4.78
N ASP A 62 2.00 -10.95 -3.70
CA ASP A 62 3.26 -10.24 -3.54
C ASP A 62 4.38 -10.78 -4.42
N ILE A 63 4.19 -11.93 -5.03
CA ILE A 63 5.26 -12.55 -5.79
C ILE A 63 5.74 -11.68 -6.96
N ASN A 64 4.84 -10.84 -7.49
CA ASN A 64 5.17 -9.99 -8.62
C ASN A 64 5.39 -8.54 -8.24
N VAL A 65 5.43 -8.24 -6.96
CA VAL A 65 5.61 -6.86 -6.49
C VAL A 65 7.11 -6.59 -6.35
N LEU A 66 7.55 -5.52 -7.01
CA LEU A 66 8.94 -5.09 -6.93
C LEU A 66 9.13 -4.09 -5.81
N MET A 67 8.17 -3.19 -5.65
CA MET A 67 8.34 -2.13 -4.68
C MET A 67 6.98 -1.49 -4.40
N ILE A 68 6.85 -0.95 -3.22
CA ILE A 68 5.63 -0.25 -2.79
C ILE A 68 6.05 1.13 -2.30
N GLU A 69 5.41 2.16 -2.83
CA GLU A 69 5.59 3.52 -2.34
C GLU A 69 4.40 3.87 -1.50
N THR A 70 4.65 4.44 -0.34
CA THR A 70 3.59 4.77 0.61
C THR A 70 3.62 6.27 0.88
N PHE A 71 2.47 6.89 0.72
CA PHE A 71 2.28 8.32 0.99
C PHE A 71 1.21 8.47 2.04
N ASN A 72 1.50 9.23 3.08
CA ASN A 72 0.52 9.49 4.13
C ASN A 72 -0.54 10.44 3.62
N GLU A 73 -1.78 10.14 3.92
CA GLU A 73 -2.91 11.02 3.62
C GLU A 73 -3.26 11.81 4.85
N GLU A 74 -3.43 13.08 4.66
CA GLU A 74 -3.81 13.97 5.77
C GLU A 74 -5.30 14.17 5.86
#